data_42c015e48c3b387b565f0add8dd61391
#
_entry.id   42c015e48c3b387b565f0add8dd61391
#
_cell.length_a   1.000
_cell.length_b   1.000
_cell.length_c   1.000
_cell.angle_alpha   90.00
_cell.angle_beta   90.00
_cell.angle_gamma   90.00
#
_symmetry.space_group_name_H-M   'P 1'
#
loop_
_entity.id
_entity.type
_entity.pdbx_description
1 polymer ?
#
loop_
_entity_poly.entity_id
_entity_poly.type
_entity_poly.pdbx_seq_one_letter_code
_entity_poly.pdbx_strand_id
1 'polypeptide(L)'
;MKQRLADYVADFLAAHGVTDVFSVVGGGAMHLNDALGHHPALHVTYNHHEQASAIAAEAYARIDNKIAALCVTTGPGGTNALTGVVGGWLDSIPMFVISGQVRYDTTARYAAQFTDGLPLRAVGDQEYDITKSVAHMTKYAVMLEDPNQIRYVLEKAWHLATTGRPGPVWIDIPVNYQAATLKPTACPAMTRRRTMPGCRPRWTMPPCRWCWKRSATPSARCSTPGTVSGFPAGTQRSAPWRKS
;
A
#
# COMPACT_ATOMS: atom_id res chain seq x y z
N MET A 1 15.04 -3.29 -24.06
CA MET A 1 15.37 -1.85 -24.07
C MET A 1 15.85 -1.46 -22.68
N LYS A 2 16.74 -0.50 -22.52
CA LYS A 2 17.09 0.05 -21.19
C LYS A 2 16.08 1.14 -20.85
N GLN A 3 15.63 1.20 -19.59
CA GLN A 3 14.75 2.26 -19.12
C GLN A 3 15.03 2.60 -17.64
N ARG A 4 14.60 3.75 -17.19
CA ARG A 4 14.71 4.17 -15.79
C ARG A 4 13.75 3.33 -14.93
N LEU A 5 14.17 2.99 -13.70
CA LEU A 5 13.34 2.17 -12.79
C LEU A 5 11.98 2.83 -12.53
N ALA A 6 11.94 4.15 -12.32
CA ALA A 6 10.69 4.87 -12.11
C ALA A 6 9.72 4.74 -13.30
N ASP A 7 10.23 4.80 -14.54
CA ASP A 7 9.41 4.61 -15.74
C ASP A 7 8.89 3.17 -15.82
N TYR A 8 9.72 2.18 -15.44
CA TYR A 8 9.28 0.78 -15.36
C TYR A 8 8.15 0.57 -14.34
N VAL A 9 8.18 1.28 -13.21
CA VAL A 9 7.09 1.24 -12.22
C VAL A 9 5.80 1.80 -12.82
N ALA A 10 5.86 2.93 -13.53
CA ALA A 10 4.70 3.52 -14.19
C ALA A 10 4.12 2.59 -15.27
N ASP A 11 4.98 2.04 -16.14
CA ASP A 11 4.58 1.05 -17.15
C ASP A 11 3.93 -0.19 -16.52
N PHE A 12 4.49 -0.68 -15.39
CA PHE A 12 3.95 -1.83 -14.68
C PHE A 12 2.54 -1.57 -14.17
N LEU A 13 2.28 -0.42 -13.54
CA LEU A 13 0.95 -0.04 -13.05
C LEU A 13 -0.05 0.05 -14.21
N ALA A 14 0.29 0.75 -15.27
CA ALA A 14 -0.55 0.90 -16.46
C ALA A 14 -0.85 -0.46 -17.12
N ALA A 15 0.15 -1.34 -17.27
CA ALA A 15 -0.01 -2.67 -17.84
C ALA A 15 -0.92 -3.58 -17.00
N HIS A 16 -1.09 -3.30 -15.71
CA HIS A 16 -1.99 -4.02 -14.81
C HIS A 16 -3.36 -3.35 -14.67
N GLY A 17 -3.66 -2.34 -15.48
CA GLY A 17 -4.97 -1.69 -15.54
C GLY A 17 -5.20 -0.62 -14.48
N VAL A 18 -4.15 -0.15 -13.80
CA VAL A 18 -4.21 1.06 -12.98
C VAL A 18 -4.35 2.26 -13.93
N THR A 19 -5.36 3.07 -13.72
CA THR A 19 -5.61 4.29 -14.49
C THR A 19 -5.40 5.55 -13.64
N ASP A 20 -5.59 5.44 -12.34
CA ASP A 20 -5.57 6.58 -11.43
C ASP A 20 -4.53 6.39 -10.32
N VAL A 21 -3.76 7.43 -10.09
CA VAL A 21 -2.74 7.52 -9.06
C VAL A 21 -3.02 8.74 -8.19
N PHE A 22 -3.06 8.56 -6.89
CA PHE A 22 -3.19 9.65 -5.93
C PHE A 22 -1.83 9.95 -5.32
N SER A 23 -1.44 11.21 -5.24
CA SER A 23 -0.09 11.55 -4.82
C SER A 23 -0.02 12.88 -4.06
N VAL A 24 1.06 13.02 -3.30
CA VAL A 24 1.62 14.30 -2.85
C VAL A 24 3.08 14.31 -3.28
N VAL A 25 3.50 15.39 -3.93
CA VAL A 25 4.87 15.51 -4.41
C VAL A 25 5.87 15.65 -3.26
N GLY A 26 7.09 15.12 -3.45
CA GLY A 26 8.14 15.25 -2.47
C GLY A 26 9.49 14.77 -2.99
N GLY A 27 10.58 15.28 -2.39
CA GLY A 27 11.95 15.06 -2.86
C GLY A 27 12.35 13.58 -2.93
N GLY A 28 11.95 12.78 -1.92
CA GLY A 28 12.27 11.35 -1.91
C GLY A 28 11.54 10.52 -2.96
N ALA A 29 10.48 11.06 -3.57
CA ALA A 29 9.71 10.42 -4.65
C ALA A 29 9.81 11.15 -5.99
N MET A 30 10.82 12.03 -6.19
CA MET A 30 10.87 12.93 -7.33
C MET A 30 10.82 12.20 -8.68
N HIS A 31 11.57 11.12 -8.85
CA HIS A 31 11.59 10.38 -10.11
C HIS A 31 10.34 9.53 -10.31
N LEU A 32 9.70 9.07 -9.23
CA LEU A 32 8.41 8.39 -9.29
C LEU A 32 7.30 9.36 -9.70
N ASN A 33 7.24 10.54 -9.08
CA ASN A 33 6.26 11.57 -9.43
C ASN A 33 6.43 12.03 -10.89
N ASP A 34 7.66 12.20 -11.34
CA ASP A 34 7.97 12.54 -12.74
C ASP A 34 7.49 11.44 -13.70
N ALA A 35 7.84 10.19 -13.45
CA ALA A 35 7.45 9.07 -14.29
C ALA A 35 5.93 8.85 -14.32
N LEU A 36 5.26 8.90 -13.17
CA LEU A 36 3.82 8.73 -13.07
C LEU A 36 3.06 9.88 -13.75
N GLY A 37 3.51 11.13 -13.51
CA GLY A 37 2.86 12.32 -14.05
C GLY A 37 3.02 12.49 -15.57
N HIS A 38 4.05 11.94 -16.18
CA HIS A 38 4.28 11.98 -17.63
C HIS A 38 3.79 10.72 -18.36
N HIS A 39 3.32 9.70 -17.66
CA HIS A 39 2.88 8.46 -18.30
C HIS A 39 1.52 8.64 -18.97
N PRO A 40 1.38 8.38 -20.29
CA PRO A 40 0.19 8.74 -21.07
C PRO A 40 -1.09 7.99 -20.68
N ALA A 41 -0.97 6.83 -20.01
CA ALA A 41 -2.10 6.02 -19.59
C ALA A 41 -2.45 6.17 -18.11
N LEU A 42 -1.77 7.05 -17.36
CA LEU A 42 -2.01 7.28 -15.95
C LEU A 42 -2.54 8.70 -15.73
N HIS A 43 -3.59 8.83 -14.94
CA HIS A 43 -4.08 10.10 -14.44
C HIS A 43 -3.63 10.28 -12.99
N VAL A 44 -2.82 11.31 -12.72
CA VAL A 44 -2.30 11.57 -11.38
C VAL A 44 -3.05 12.73 -10.74
N THR A 45 -3.70 12.46 -9.61
CA THR A 45 -4.34 13.48 -8.77
C THR A 45 -3.39 13.86 -7.64
N TYR A 46 -2.91 15.10 -7.65
CA TYR A 46 -2.07 15.65 -6.61
C TYR A 46 -2.91 16.32 -5.53
N ASN A 47 -2.89 15.77 -4.34
CA ASN A 47 -3.59 16.30 -3.16
C ASN A 47 -2.64 17.16 -2.31
N HIS A 48 -3.20 17.85 -1.30
CA HIS A 48 -2.43 18.67 -0.37
C HIS A 48 -2.04 17.93 0.91
N HIS A 49 -2.48 16.67 1.07
CA HIS A 49 -2.17 15.84 2.22
C HIS A 49 -2.24 14.36 1.87
N GLU A 50 -1.29 13.56 2.34
CA GLU A 50 -1.16 12.14 2.01
C GLU A 50 -2.31 11.30 2.56
N GLN A 51 -2.87 11.67 3.70
CA GLN A 51 -4.08 11.04 4.23
C GLN A 51 -5.24 11.16 3.25
N ALA A 52 -5.43 12.34 2.65
CA ALA A 52 -6.46 12.54 1.64
C ALA A 52 -6.20 11.68 0.39
N SER A 53 -4.94 11.59 -0.06
CA SER A 53 -4.55 10.73 -1.18
C SER A 53 -4.81 9.25 -0.89
N ALA A 54 -4.50 8.79 0.33
CA ALA A 54 -4.70 7.40 0.72
C ALA A 54 -6.19 7.05 0.84
N ILE A 55 -7.00 7.94 1.42
CA ILE A 55 -8.47 7.76 1.50
C ILE A 55 -9.09 7.81 0.11
N ALA A 56 -8.62 8.70 -0.78
CA ALA A 56 -9.10 8.76 -2.15
C ALA A 56 -8.79 7.48 -2.93
N ALA A 57 -7.57 6.93 -2.80
CA ALA A 57 -7.19 5.67 -3.41
C ALA A 57 -8.04 4.50 -2.89
N GLU A 58 -8.30 4.46 -1.59
CA GLU A 58 -9.16 3.45 -0.97
C GLU A 58 -10.61 3.56 -1.46
N ALA A 59 -11.17 4.77 -1.49
CA ALA A 59 -12.52 5.02 -1.96
C ALA A 59 -12.67 4.69 -3.46
N TYR A 60 -11.68 5.04 -4.28
CA TYR A 60 -11.64 4.68 -5.70
C TYR A 60 -11.71 3.16 -5.89
N ALA A 61 -10.89 2.42 -5.16
CA ALA A 61 -10.88 0.96 -5.25
C ALA A 61 -12.20 0.32 -4.81
N ARG A 62 -12.93 0.93 -3.88
CA ARG A 62 -14.27 0.48 -3.44
C ARG A 62 -15.32 0.62 -4.54
N ILE A 63 -15.28 1.75 -5.25
CA ILE A 63 -16.33 2.09 -6.23
C ILE A 63 -16.10 1.35 -7.53
N ASP A 64 -14.88 1.36 -8.03
CA ASP A 64 -14.55 0.81 -9.35
C ASP A 64 -14.15 -0.68 -9.33
N ASN A 65 -13.96 -1.27 -8.15
CA ASN A 65 -13.36 -2.60 -7.98
C ASN A 65 -12.01 -2.75 -8.70
N LYS A 66 -11.26 -1.67 -8.81
CA LYS A 66 -9.92 -1.60 -9.39
C LYS A 66 -8.92 -1.18 -8.34
N ILE A 67 -7.69 -1.60 -8.50
CA ILE A 67 -6.61 -1.09 -7.66
C ILE A 67 -6.31 0.36 -8.08
N ALA A 68 -6.33 1.29 -7.12
CA ALA A 68 -5.71 2.59 -7.27
C ALA A 68 -4.29 2.55 -6.71
N ALA A 69 -3.39 3.33 -7.30
CA ALA A 69 -2.06 3.52 -6.77
C ALA A 69 -1.99 4.77 -5.90
N LEU A 70 -1.19 4.69 -4.85
CA LEU A 70 -0.83 5.81 -3.99
C LEU A 70 0.67 6.01 -4.07
N CYS A 71 1.11 7.23 -4.38
CA CYS A 71 2.53 7.59 -4.35
C CYS A 71 2.77 8.68 -3.31
N VAL A 72 3.66 8.41 -2.36
CA VAL A 72 4.03 9.34 -1.27
C VAL A 72 5.55 9.45 -1.15
N THR A 73 6.01 10.49 -0.46
CA THR A 73 7.44 10.70 -0.26
C THR A 73 7.96 10.08 1.03
N THR A 74 9.23 10.31 1.33
CA THR A 74 9.98 9.80 2.49
C THR A 74 9.36 10.23 3.82
N GLY A 75 9.53 9.42 4.85
CA GLY A 75 9.26 9.75 6.25
C GLY A 75 7.84 10.23 6.52
N PRO A 76 7.66 11.54 6.84
CA PRO A 76 6.34 12.11 7.13
C PRO A 76 5.31 11.87 6.03
N GLY A 77 5.71 11.86 4.75
CA GLY A 77 4.82 11.54 3.65
C GLY A 77 4.23 10.13 3.75
N GLY A 78 5.07 9.15 4.08
CA GLY A 78 4.60 7.79 4.33
C GLY A 78 3.71 7.70 5.57
N THR A 79 4.12 8.29 6.70
CA THR A 79 3.36 8.20 7.95
C THR A 79 2.00 8.89 7.88
N ASN A 80 1.88 9.99 7.13
CA ASN A 80 0.61 10.67 6.91
C ASN A 80 -0.42 9.81 6.16
N ALA A 81 0.02 8.87 5.35
CA ALA A 81 -0.88 8.00 4.58
C ALA A 81 -1.50 6.85 5.40
N LEU A 82 -0.98 6.57 6.60
CA LEU A 82 -1.34 5.37 7.38
C LEU A 82 -2.83 5.22 7.63
N THR A 83 -3.53 6.31 7.92
CA THR A 83 -4.97 6.29 8.21
C THR A 83 -5.78 5.68 7.06
N GLY A 84 -5.53 6.12 5.82
CA GLY A 84 -6.23 5.56 4.66
C GLY A 84 -5.82 4.11 4.36
N VAL A 85 -4.56 3.77 4.57
CA VAL A 85 -4.06 2.39 4.38
C VAL A 85 -4.67 1.43 5.40
N VAL A 86 -4.82 1.86 6.66
CA VAL A 86 -5.53 1.08 7.70
C VAL A 86 -6.98 0.85 7.31
N GLY A 87 -7.68 1.86 6.76
CA GLY A 87 -9.03 1.71 6.24
C GLY A 87 -9.11 0.60 5.18
N GLY A 88 -8.23 0.64 4.19
CA GLY A 88 -8.13 -0.40 3.17
C GLY A 88 -7.80 -1.78 3.73
N TRP A 89 -6.95 -1.86 4.75
CA TRP A 89 -6.60 -3.11 5.42
C TRP A 89 -7.80 -3.77 6.11
N LEU A 90 -8.54 -2.99 6.91
CA LEU A 90 -9.67 -3.49 7.68
C LEU A 90 -10.77 -4.03 6.77
N ASP A 91 -11.05 -3.35 5.67
CA ASP A 91 -12.12 -3.68 4.74
C ASP A 91 -11.67 -4.54 3.55
N SER A 92 -10.40 -4.96 3.55
CA SER A 92 -9.85 -5.85 2.49
C SER A 92 -9.82 -5.22 1.10
N ILE A 93 -9.58 -3.91 1.06
CA ILE A 93 -9.47 -3.14 -0.18
C ILE A 93 -8.04 -3.25 -0.72
N PRO A 94 -7.83 -3.70 -1.95
CA PRO A 94 -6.50 -3.75 -2.53
C PRO A 94 -6.01 -2.34 -2.87
N MET A 95 -4.87 -1.96 -2.31
CA MET A 95 -4.20 -0.68 -2.57
C MET A 95 -2.74 -0.95 -2.92
N PHE A 96 -2.23 -0.26 -3.92
CA PHE A 96 -0.83 -0.36 -4.33
C PHE A 96 -0.09 0.91 -3.89
N VAL A 97 0.57 0.84 -2.73
CA VAL A 97 1.25 1.99 -2.16
C VAL A 97 2.74 1.96 -2.52
N ILE A 98 3.23 3.06 -3.03
CA ILE A 98 4.63 3.27 -3.36
C ILE A 98 5.11 4.50 -2.58
N SER A 99 6.16 4.34 -1.78
CA SER A 99 6.83 5.47 -1.16
C SER A 99 8.22 5.68 -1.74
N GLY A 100 8.60 6.94 -1.84
CA GLY A 100 9.98 7.29 -2.04
C GLY A 100 10.76 7.27 -0.73
N GLN A 101 12.08 7.04 -0.82
CA GLN A 101 12.99 7.01 0.32
C GLN A 101 14.22 7.86 0.00
N VAL A 102 14.98 8.24 1.01
CA VAL A 102 16.32 8.78 0.85
C VAL A 102 17.20 7.84 0.03
N ARG A 103 18.39 8.24 -0.35
CA ARG A 103 19.34 7.34 -1.02
C ARG A 103 19.57 6.10 -0.15
N TYR A 104 19.66 4.93 -0.76
CA TYR A 104 19.85 3.67 -0.03
C TYR A 104 21.10 3.69 0.86
N ASP A 105 22.20 4.22 0.35
CA ASP A 105 23.48 4.36 1.06
C ASP A 105 23.44 5.37 2.22
N THR A 106 22.39 6.16 2.34
CA THR A 106 22.13 7.08 3.47
C THR A 106 20.99 6.60 4.36
N THR A 107 20.61 5.31 4.28
CA THR A 107 19.63 4.73 5.22
C THR A 107 20.31 4.13 6.44
N ALA A 108 19.64 4.18 7.59
CA ALA A 108 20.08 3.51 8.81
C ALA A 108 20.22 1.99 8.59
N ARG A 109 19.40 1.41 7.70
CA ARG A 109 19.47 0.00 7.30
C ARG A 109 20.79 -0.31 6.60
N TYR A 110 21.25 0.53 5.70
CA TYR A 110 22.55 0.39 5.05
C TYR A 110 23.70 0.62 6.03
N ALA A 111 23.62 1.71 6.82
CA ALA A 111 24.64 2.08 7.79
C ALA A 111 24.86 1.01 8.89
N ALA A 112 23.80 0.27 9.25
CA ALA A 112 23.89 -0.82 10.23
C ALA A 112 24.91 -1.92 9.84
N GLN A 113 25.24 -2.05 8.57
CA GLN A 113 26.27 -2.99 8.07
C GLN A 113 27.68 -2.58 8.49
N PHE A 114 27.89 -1.33 8.88
CA PHE A 114 29.19 -0.73 9.24
C PHE A 114 29.29 -0.29 10.71
N THR A 115 28.24 -0.51 11.50
CA THR A 115 28.14 -0.03 12.88
C THR A 115 28.03 -1.17 13.89
N ASP A 116 28.53 -2.36 13.56
CA ASP A 116 28.46 -3.57 14.40
C ASP A 116 27.05 -3.85 14.97
N GLY A 117 26.03 -3.50 14.18
CA GLY A 117 24.63 -3.69 14.56
C GLY A 117 24.08 -2.63 15.51
N LEU A 118 24.81 -1.54 15.78
CA LEU A 118 24.28 -0.41 16.54
C LEU A 118 23.02 0.15 15.87
N PRO A 119 21.87 0.18 16.58
CA PRO A 119 20.63 0.68 16.01
C PRO A 119 20.67 2.19 15.83
N LEU A 120 20.85 2.65 14.60
CA LEU A 120 20.71 4.07 14.25
C LEU A 120 19.22 4.38 14.06
N ARG A 121 18.81 5.56 14.52
CA ARG A 121 17.43 6.02 14.34
C ARG A 121 17.17 6.47 12.90
N ALA A 122 18.09 7.27 12.34
CA ALA A 122 18.08 7.78 10.99
C ALA A 122 19.49 8.22 10.60
N VAL A 123 19.81 8.25 9.31
CA VAL A 123 21.05 8.78 8.74
C VAL A 123 20.72 9.88 7.72
N GLY A 124 19.80 9.60 6.79
CA GLY A 124 19.33 10.56 5.81
C GLY A 124 18.30 11.54 6.38
N ASP A 125 18.15 12.68 5.70
CA ASP A 125 17.17 13.69 6.07
C ASP A 125 15.75 13.16 5.94
N GLN A 126 14.96 13.27 7.01
CA GLN A 126 13.60 12.73 7.11
C GLN A 126 13.49 11.20 6.86
N GLU A 127 14.60 10.48 6.93
CA GLU A 127 14.59 9.03 6.81
C GLU A 127 13.69 8.39 7.87
N TYR A 128 12.86 7.48 7.42
CA TYR A 128 12.05 6.64 8.30
C TYR A 128 11.80 5.29 7.63
N ASP A 129 12.08 4.18 8.34
CA ASP A 129 11.77 2.85 7.83
C ASP A 129 10.28 2.56 7.94
N ILE A 130 9.53 3.07 6.98
CA ILE A 130 8.07 2.95 6.93
C ILE A 130 7.62 1.49 6.87
N THR A 131 8.45 0.59 6.32
CA THR A 131 8.10 -0.83 6.15
C THR A 131 7.79 -1.53 7.46
N LYS A 132 8.45 -1.12 8.55
CA LYS A 132 8.18 -1.63 9.90
C LYS A 132 6.82 -1.20 10.43
N SER A 133 6.46 0.07 10.22
CA SER A 133 5.18 0.61 10.68
C SER A 133 3.99 0.02 9.93
N VAL A 134 4.13 -0.22 8.63
CA VAL A 134 3.03 -0.75 7.81
C VAL A 134 2.95 -2.28 7.77
N ALA A 135 3.90 -2.98 8.38
CA ALA A 135 3.97 -4.44 8.35
C ALA A 135 2.69 -5.14 8.87
N HIS A 136 1.97 -4.51 9.81
CA HIS A 136 0.75 -5.05 10.40
C HIS A 136 -0.54 -4.62 9.68
N MET A 137 -0.45 -3.68 8.75
CA MET A 137 -1.59 -3.15 8.00
C MET A 137 -1.43 -3.33 6.48
N THR A 138 -0.52 -4.20 6.06
CA THR A 138 -0.30 -4.54 4.65
C THR A 138 -0.04 -6.04 4.48
N LYS A 139 -0.33 -6.56 3.31
CA LYS A 139 -0.02 -7.96 2.96
C LYS A 139 1.44 -8.16 2.60
N TYR A 140 2.09 -7.10 2.19
CA TYR A 140 3.50 -7.07 1.83
C TYR A 140 4.03 -5.65 2.01
N ALA A 141 5.11 -5.51 2.76
CA ALA A 141 5.85 -4.27 2.93
C ALA A 141 7.33 -4.56 2.69
N VAL A 142 7.96 -3.79 1.82
CA VAL A 142 9.38 -3.99 1.47
C VAL A 142 10.04 -2.68 1.07
N MET A 143 11.26 -2.44 1.55
CA MET A 143 12.19 -1.48 0.97
C MET A 143 13.00 -2.18 -0.12
N LEU A 144 13.12 -1.56 -1.28
CA LEU A 144 13.93 -2.08 -2.37
C LEU A 144 15.42 -1.90 -2.03
N GLU A 145 16.14 -2.99 -1.86
CA GLU A 145 17.57 -2.98 -1.51
C GLU A 145 18.50 -3.22 -2.71
N ASP A 146 17.96 -3.77 -3.80
CA ASP A 146 18.65 -3.96 -5.08
C ASP A 146 17.71 -3.57 -6.22
N PRO A 147 18.08 -2.58 -7.06
CA PRO A 147 17.23 -2.13 -8.16
C PRO A 147 16.89 -3.25 -9.16
N ASN A 148 17.74 -4.27 -9.30
CA ASN A 148 17.48 -5.41 -10.19
C ASN A 148 16.32 -6.31 -9.69
N GLN A 149 15.92 -6.20 -8.43
CA GLN A 149 14.80 -6.96 -7.86
C GLN A 149 13.44 -6.31 -8.13
N ILE A 150 13.40 -5.12 -8.73
CA ILE A 150 12.16 -4.34 -8.89
C ILE A 150 11.04 -5.14 -9.56
N ARG A 151 11.34 -5.88 -10.61
CA ARG A 151 10.36 -6.71 -11.31
C ARG A 151 9.73 -7.75 -10.38
N TYR A 152 10.54 -8.50 -9.66
CA TYR A 152 10.08 -9.49 -8.71
C TYR A 152 9.24 -8.87 -7.60
N VAL A 153 9.67 -7.73 -7.08
CA VAL A 153 8.98 -7.01 -6.00
C VAL A 153 7.60 -6.54 -6.44
N LEU A 154 7.50 -5.92 -7.63
CA LEU A 154 6.23 -5.44 -8.18
C LEU A 154 5.26 -6.60 -8.48
N GLU A 155 5.73 -7.64 -9.17
CA GLU A 155 4.90 -8.82 -9.48
C GLU A 155 4.40 -9.53 -8.21
N LYS A 156 5.26 -9.65 -7.18
CA LYS A 156 4.89 -10.22 -5.89
C LYS A 156 3.88 -9.35 -5.15
N ALA A 157 4.11 -8.04 -5.10
CA ALA A 157 3.19 -7.10 -4.47
C ALA A 157 1.81 -7.15 -5.12
N TRP A 158 1.76 -7.11 -6.45
CA TRP A 158 0.52 -7.23 -7.21
C TRP A 158 -0.22 -8.53 -6.92
N HIS A 159 0.49 -9.63 -6.99
CA HIS A 159 -0.09 -10.94 -6.69
C HIS A 159 -0.68 -11.00 -5.28
N LEU A 160 0.05 -10.51 -4.29
CA LEU A 160 -0.42 -10.52 -2.90
C LEU A 160 -1.58 -9.55 -2.66
N ALA A 161 -1.58 -8.38 -3.30
CA ALA A 161 -2.69 -7.43 -3.18
C ALA A 161 -4.01 -8.00 -3.68
N THR A 162 -3.96 -8.82 -4.75
CA THR A 162 -5.14 -9.28 -5.48
C THR A 162 -5.59 -10.70 -5.17
N THR A 163 -4.75 -11.53 -4.53
CA THR A 163 -5.07 -12.95 -4.30
C THR A 163 -5.46 -13.26 -2.86
N GLY A 164 -6.33 -14.25 -2.69
CA GLY A 164 -6.92 -14.58 -1.39
C GLY A 164 -7.78 -13.44 -0.89
N ARG A 165 -7.67 -13.08 0.41
CA ARG A 165 -8.29 -11.86 0.93
C ARG A 165 -7.49 -10.66 0.41
N PRO A 166 -8.05 -9.77 -0.41
CA PRO A 166 -7.34 -8.61 -0.93
C PRO A 166 -6.87 -7.67 0.20
N GLY A 167 -5.95 -6.78 -0.09
CA GLY A 167 -5.50 -5.80 0.87
C GLY A 167 -4.32 -4.97 0.38
N PRO A 168 -3.95 -3.92 1.12
CA PRO A 168 -2.84 -3.03 0.77
C PRO A 168 -1.51 -3.75 0.69
N VAL A 169 -0.64 -3.25 -0.18
CA VAL A 169 0.79 -3.57 -0.26
C VAL A 169 1.59 -2.28 -0.27
N TRP A 170 2.83 -2.33 0.19
CA TRP A 170 3.71 -1.16 0.29
C TRP A 170 5.11 -1.47 -0.23
N ILE A 171 5.57 -0.65 -1.17
CA ILE A 171 6.93 -0.73 -1.72
C ILE A 171 7.63 0.61 -1.48
N ASP A 172 8.73 0.58 -0.75
CA ASP A 172 9.55 1.74 -0.44
C ASP A 172 10.79 1.76 -1.36
N ILE A 173 10.95 2.81 -2.15
CA ILE A 173 11.96 2.84 -3.23
C ILE A 173 12.94 4.00 -3.01
N PRO A 174 14.22 3.72 -2.68
CA PRO A 174 15.25 4.72 -2.54
C PRO A 174 15.43 5.57 -3.79
N VAL A 175 15.62 6.89 -3.61
CA VAL A 175 15.64 7.87 -4.71
C VAL A 175 16.73 7.60 -5.74
N ASN A 176 17.91 7.13 -5.32
CA ASN A 176 18.98 6.74 -6.22
C ASN A 176 18.63 5.51 -7.07
N TYR A 177 17.79 4.61 -6.56
CA TYR A 177 17.30 3.47 -7.33
C TYR A 177 16.18 3.85 -8.29
N GLN A 178 15.33 4.82 -7.93
CA GLN A 178 14.32 5.36 -8.85
C GLN A 178 14.94 5.87 -10.15
N ALA A 179 16.14 6.49 -10.06
CA ALA A 179 16.90 7.00 -11.21
C ALA A 179 17.71 5.91 -11.95
N ALA A 180 17.88 4.73 -11.37
CA ALA A 180 18.72 3.68 -11.95
C ALA A 180 18.20 3.20 -13.30
N THR A 181 19.11 2.96 -14.25
CA THR A 181 18.76 2.41 -15.56
C THR A 181 18.80 0.89 -15.54
N LEU A 182 17.68 0.28 -15.89
CA LEU A 182 17.47 -1.16 -15.87
C LEU A 182 17.33 -1.74 -17.28
N LYS A 183 17.56 -3.06 -17.35
CA LYS A 183 17.05 -3.92 -18.43
C LYS A 183 15.96 -4.82 -17.83
N PRO A 184 14.67 -4.48 -17.94
CA PRO A 184 13.58 -5.23 -17.27
C PRO A 184 13.57 -6.72 -17.59
N THR A 185 13.99 -7.11 -18.78
CA THR A 185 14.09 -8.52 -19.21
C THR A 185 15.20 -9.29 -18.49
N ALA A 186 16.18 -8.61 -17.91
CA ALA A 186 17.25 -9.21 -17.14
C ALA A 186 16.90 -9.28 -15.63
N CYS A 187 15.88 -8.56 -15.18
CA CYS A 187 15.40 -8.60 -13.81
C CYS A 187 14.67 -9.93 -13.54
N PRO A 188 14.91 -10.56 -12.36
CA PRO A 188 14.24 -11.81 -12.01
C PRO A 188 12.73 -11.60 -11.94
N ALA A 189 11.98 -12.49 -12.60
CA ALA A 189 10.54 -12.55 -12.51
C ALA A 189 10.08 -13.36 -11.28
N MET A 190 8.89 -13.08 -10.80
CA MET A 190 8.23 -13.93 -9.82
C MET A 190 7.85 -15.26 -10.47
N THR A 191 8.39 -16.36 -9.97
CA THR A 191 7.94 -17.70 -10.35
C THR A 191 7.09 -18.29 -9.23
N ARG A 192 6.00 -19.01 -9.56
CA ARG A 192 5.12 -19.66 -8.56
C ARG A 192 5.88 -20.54 -7.55
N ARG A 193 7.07 -21.02 -7.89
CA ARG A 193 7.92 -21.83 -7.00
C ARG A 193 8.72 -21.02 -5.98
N ARG A 194 8.84 -19.68 -6.16
CA ARG A 194 9.50 -18.77 -5.22
C ARG A 194 8.56 -18.15 -4.16
N THR A 195 7.26 -18.37 -4.27
CA THR A 195 6.37 -18.15 -3.14
C THR A 195 6.74 -19.17 -2.08
N MET A 196 7.37 -18.72 -1.01
CA MET A 196 7.93 -19.57 0.05
C MET A 196 6.96 -20.67 0.46
N PRO A 197 7.44 -21.93 0.60
CA PRO A 197 6.71 -22.94 1.32
C PRO A 197 6.70 -22.51 2.79
N GLY A 198 5.55 -22.03 3.29
CA GLY A 198 5.40 -21.60 4.69
C GLY A 198 4.56 -20.35 4.93
N CYS A 199 4.30 -19.51 3.96
CA CYS A 199 3.24 -18.51 4.06
C CYS A 199 1.87 -19.22 3.95
N ARG A 200 1.49 -19.99 4.96
CA ARG A 200 0.07 -20.25 5.19
C ARG A 200 -0.57 -18.89 5.38
N PRO A 201 -1.72 -18.61 4.73
CA PRO A 201 -2.50 -17.42 5.07
C PRO A 201 -2.73 -17.49 6.58
N ARG A 202 -2.14 -16.59 7.35
CA ARG A 202 -2.21 -16.57 8.82
C ARG A 202 -3.63 -16.24 9.33
N TRP A 203 -4.57 -16.19 8.42
CA TRP A 203 -5.96 -15.88 8.66
C TRP A 203 -6.88 -16.91 8.02
N THR A 204 -6.80 -18.17 8.48
CA THR A 204 -8.01 -18.96 8.53
C THR A 204 -8.77 -18.44 9.75
N MET A 205 -9.70 -17.53 9.57
CA MET A 205 -10.74 -17.34 10.58
C MET A 205 -11.31 -18.73 10.88
N PRO A 206 -11.37 -19.15 12.15
CA PRO A 206 -12.16 -20.32 12.47
C PRO A 206 -13.56 -20.07 11.89
N PRO A 207 -14.22 -21.06 11.28
CA PRO A 207 -15.55 -20.87 10.71
C PRO A 207 -16.42 -20.31 11.83
N CYS A 208 -17.00 -19.14 11.58
CA CYS A 208 -17.89 -18.49 12.51
C CYS A 208 -18.99 -19.52 12.87
N ARG A 209 -19.08 -19.94 14.14
CA ARG A 209 -20.06 -20.94 14.61
C ARG A 209 -21.51 -20.60 14.22
N TRP A 210 -21.76 -19.34 13.86
CA TRP A 210 -23.05 -18.84 13.40
C TRP A 210 -23.33 -19.11 11.92
N CYS A 211 -22.31 -19.19 11.07
CA CYS A 211 -22.51 -19.48 9.65
C CYS A 211 -22.76 -20.97 9.35
N TRP A 212 -22.31 -21.87 10.21
CA TRP A 212 -22.40 -23.32 9.93
C TRP A 212 -23.78 -23.95 10.20
N LYS A 213 -24.65 -23.29 10.96
CA LYS A 213 -25.98 -23.82 11.24
C LYS A 213 -27.05 -23.52 10.16
N ARG A 214 -26.70 -22.78 9.10
CA ARG A 214 -27.64 -22.42 8.01
C ARG A 214 -27.31 -22.99 6.63
N SER A 215 -26.30 -23.82 6.47
CA SER A 215 -25.90 -24.37 5.16
C SER A 215 -26.40 -25.79 4.89
N ALA A 216 -27.45 -26.22 5.57
CA ALA A 216 -28.09 -27.53 5.33
C ALA A 216 -29.24 -27.50 4.31
N THR A 217 -29.45 -26.38 3.59
CA THR A 217 -30.41 -26.32 2.47
C THR A 217 -29.85 -25.49 1.31
N PRO A 218 -29.86 -26.03 0.07
CA PRO A 218 -29.24 -25.37 -1.10
C PRO A 218 -30.18 -24.37 -1.77
N SER A 219 -30.78 -23.42 -1.09
CA SER A 219 -31.61 -22.39 -1.72
C SER A 219 -31.84 -21.12 -0.89
N ALA A 220 -30.86 -20.64 -0.13
CA ALA A 220 -30.99 -19.34 0.52
C ALA A 220 -30.15 -18.31 -0.25
N ARG A 221 -30.79 -17.51 -1.13
CA ARG A 221 -30.25 -16.23 -1.58
C ARG A 221 -30.02 -15.36 -0.35
N CYS A 222 -28.82 -14.83 -0.22
CA CYS A 222 -28.49 -13.84 0.79
C CYS A 222 -29.28 -12.56 0.47
N SER A 223 -30.43 -12.38 1.11
CA SER A 223 -31.14 -11.10 1.12
C SER A 223 -30.45 -10.21 2.13
N THR A 224 -30.11 -8.99 1.70
CA THR A 224 -29.62 -7.89 2.54
C THR A 224 -30.41 -7.77 3.84
N PRO A 225 -29.76 -7.62 5.00
CA PRO A 225 -30.50 -7.37 6.24
C PRO A 225 -31.15 -6.00 6.14
N GLY A 226 -32.47 -6.02 6.32
CA GLY A 226 -33.27 -4.83 6.42
C GLY A 226 -32.85 -3.94 7.61
N THR A 227 -33.12 -2.66 7.44
CA THR A 227 -33.07 -1.60 8.44
C THR A 227 -33.35 -2.09 9.87
N VAL A 228 -32.37 -1.88 10.74
CA VAL A 228 -32.57 -2.02 12.19
C VAL A 228 -33.42 -0.82 12.66
N SER A 229 -34.73 -1.02 12.69
CA SER A 229 -35.65 -0.16 13.43
C SER A 229 -35.71 -0.67 14.86
N GLY A 230 -35.26 0.13 15.81
CA GLY A 230 -35.53 -0.15 17.22
C GLY A 230 -34.40 0.26 18.17
N PHE A 231 -34.12 1.57 18.28
CA PHE A 231 -33.60 2.12 19.52
C PHE A 231 -34.74 2.71 20.32
N PRO A 232 -34.93 2.34 21.59
CA PRO A 232 -35.91 2.98 22.46
C PRO A 232 -35.45 4.42 22.72
N ALA A 233 -36.37 5.36 22.57
CA ALA A 233 -36.19 6.77 22.89
C ALA A 233 -35.85 6.95 24.38
N GLY A 234 -34.57 7.08 24.67
CA GLY A 234 -34.07 7.51 25.97
C GLY A 234 -34.15 9.03 26.09
N THR A 235 -34.85 9.48 27.09
CA THR A 235 -35.11 10.84 27.52
C THR A 235 -33.85 11.75 27.43
N GLN A 236 -33.93 12.78 26.59
CA GLN A 236 -33.03 13.92 26.60
C GLN A 236 -33.15 14.67 27.92
N ARG A 237 -32.11 14.62 28.75
CA ARG A 237 -31.88 15.64 29.77
C ARG A 237 -30.86 16.62 29.25
N SER A 238 -31.34 17.78 28.88
CA SER A 238 -30.54 18.97 28.51
C SER A 238 -29.78 19.48 29.76
N ALA A 239 -28.48 19.46 29.76
CA ALA A 239 -27.67 20.17 30.75
C ALA A 239 -27.28 21.54 30.14
N PRO A 240 -27.40 22.65 30.90
CA PRO A 240 -27.06 23.97 30.39
C PRO A 240 -25.54 24.19 30.47
N TRP A 241 -24.96 24.63 29.36
CA TRP A 241 -23.59 25.13 29.31
C TRP A 241 -23.49 26.46 30.05
N ARG A 242 -22.71 26.54 31.12
CA ARG A 242 -22.31 27.81 31.74
C ARG A 242 -21.11 28.36 30.96
N LYS A 243 -21.28 29.61 30.48
CA LYS A 243 -20.16 30.46 30.01
C LYS A 243 -19.41 30.99 31.23
N SER A 244 -18.13 30.85 31.26
CA SER A 244 -17.19 31.66 32.03
C SER A 244 -15.99 31.99 31.14
#